data_eaae17eae0a02441b8e061c3859a9f6c
#
_entry.id   eaae17eae0a02441b8e061c3859a9f6c
#
_cell.length_a   1.000
_cell.length_b   1.000
_cell.length_c   1.000
_cell.angle_alpha   90.00
_cell.angle_beta   90.00
_cell.angle_gamma   90.00
#
_symmetry.space_group_name_H-M   'P 1'
#
loop_
_entity.id
_entity.type
_entity.pdbx_description
1 polymer ?
#
loop_
_entity_poly.entity_id
_entity_poly.type
_entity_poly.pdbx_seq_one_letter_code
_entity_poly.pdbx_strand_id
1 'polypeptide(L)'
;AYEMLTFLAYVGEFPYSSLHLLGNREVHRKLISKLSQEQTFRIPNHPDRITGRVLNISGSKSLKTIRLSQKGVAILEIANPEAAEYHLQTYGRTNPSSSSLRIDRSHRLAETTALFRLVGIETRPYELPTLQLTSFKNIVPAEPVFYTSHTLKHFGQDSVNKIAFSRITGMLFSPGGSYVVYNSRDSLMNWNGRGEGKVKLHLSSIARMNAGIDEVNSAMMLGSDYHIAKQTLAFLGKVNRVEMRFDNIYSHLHFVPMNSFGVRLIKLLVIPDWNEI
;
A
#
# COMPACT_ATOMS: atom_id res chain seq x y z
N ALA A 1 -6.85 17.58 8.95
CA ALA A 1 -8.04 17.09 8.25
C ALA A 1 -7.71 16.82 6.77
N TYR A 2 -7.12 17.78 6.06
CA TYR A 2 -6.79 17.62 4.61
C TYR A 2 -5.86 16.46 4.34
N GLU A 3 -4.81 16.26 5.12
CA GLU A 3 -3.92 15.09 5.01
C GLU A 3 -4.67 13.76 5.10
N MET A 4 -5.67 13.67 5.98
CA MET A 4 -6.53 12.48 6.09
C MET A 4 -7.37 12.27 4.83
N LEU A 5 -7.93 13.34 4.26
CA LEU A 5 -8.72 13.25 3.04
C LEU A 5 -7.84 12.83 1.85
N THR A 6 -6.65 13.45 1.72
CA THR A 6 -5.65 13.11 0.71
C THR A 6 -5.20 11.65 0.84
N PHE A 7 -4.90 11.21 2.08
CA PHE A 7 -4.55 9.81 2.33
C PHE A 7 -5.67 8.84 1.91
N LEU A 8 -6.91 9.13 2.26
CA LEU A 8 -8.06 8.32 1.86
C LEU A 8 -8.30 8.35 0.35
N ALA A 9 -7.97 9.45 -0.32
CA ALA A 9 -8.02 9.50 -1.77
C ALA A 9 -7.05 8.50 -2.42
N TYR A 10 -5.86 8.34 -1.84
CA TYR A 10 -4.85 7.41 -2.36
C TYR A 10 -5.17 5.94 -2.10
N VAL A 11 -5.73 5.62 -0.94
CA VAL A 11 -5.99 4.23 -0.55
C VAL A 11 -7.43 3.79 -0.80
N GLY A 12 -8.34 4.73 -1.13
CA GLY A 12 -9.77 4.51 -1.36
C GLY A 12 -10.57 4.28 -0.08
N GLU A 13 -10.09 3.42 0.79
CA GLU A 13 -10.74 3.06 2.05
C GLU A 13 -9.72 2.64 3.10
N PHE A 14 -10.05 2.84 4.39
CA PHE A 14 -9.17 2.50 5.51
C PHE A 14 -9.92 1.75 6.60
N PRO A 15 -9.35 0.65 7.17
CA PRO A 15 -9.98 -0.09 8.27
C PRO A 15 -9.99 0.72 9.57
N TYR A 16 -11.15 0.84 10.19
CA TYR A 16 -11.31 1.56 11.46
C TYR A 16 -10.50 0.94 12.61
N SER A 17 -10.25 -0.36 12.57
CA SER A 17 -9.45 -1.09 13.56
C SER A 17 -7.98 -0.67 13.58
N SER A 18 -7.46 -0.20 12.44
CA SER A 18 -6.02 0.02 12.20
C SER A 18 -5.61 1.49 12.31
N LEU A 19 -6.42 2.32 12.97
CA LEU A 19 -6.13 3.76 13.19
C LEU A 19 -4.79 4.03 13.88
N HIS A 20 -4.27 3.07 14.64
CA HIS A 20 -2.94 3.16 15.26
C HIS A 20 -1.79 3.24 14.24
N LEU A 21 -1.99 2.75 13.01
CA LEU A 21 -1.02 2.86 11.93
C LEU A 21 -0.93 4.26 11.32
N LEU A 22 -1.89 5.13 11.63
CA LEU A 22 -1.85 6.54 11.24
C LEU A 22 -1.15 7.43 12.28
N GLY A 23 -0.72 6.85 13.41
CA GLY A 23 -0.14 7.54 14.55
C GLY A 23 -1.00 7.43 15.81
N ASN A 24 -1.26 8.53 16.50
CA ASN A 24 -2.05 8.50 17.74
C ASN A 24 -3.51 8.12 17.45
N ARG A 25 -3.90 6.92 17.86
CA ARG A 25 -5.22 6.32 17.62
C ARG A 25 -6.37 7.20 18.11
N GLU A 26 -6.24 7.81 19.30
CA GLU A 26 -7.32 8.61 19.88
C GLU A 26 -7.52 9.93 19.15
N VAL A 27 -6.43 10.53 18.68
CA VAL A 27 -6.49 11.75 17.86
C VAL A 27 -7.21 11.45 16.55
N HIS A 28 -6.83 10.37 15.87
CA HIS A 28 -7.47 9.97 14.62
C HIS A 28 -8.92 9.55 14.82
N ARG A 29 -9.25 8.85 15.91
CA ARG A 29 -10.63 8.50 16.25
C ARG A 29 -11.51 9.73 16.42
N LYS A 30 -11.04 10.74 17.17
CA LYS A 30 -11.76 12.01 17.34
C LYS A 30 -11.90 12.77 16.02
N LEU A 31 -10.83 12.83 15.23
CA LEU A 31 -10.86 13.50 13.93
C LEU A 31 -11.87 12.84 12.98
N ILE A 32 -11.87 11.51 12.85
CA ILE A 32 -12.79 10.76 11.99
C ILE A 32 -14.22 10.92 12.48
N SER A 33 -14.46 10.85 13.81
CA SER A 33 -15.79 11.11 14.38
C SER A 33 -16.30 12.50 14.00
N LYS A 34 -15.46 13.52 14.09
CA LYS A 34 -15.79 14.88 13.68
C LYS A 34 -16.07 14.98 12.18
N LEU A 35 -15.22 14.40 11.33
CA LEU A 35 -15.36 14.47 9.88
C LEU A 35 -16.53 13.63 9.32
N SER A 36 -17.06 12.69 10.10
CA SER A 36 -18.25 11.89 9.75
C SER A 36 -19.57 12.52 10.21
N GLN A 37 -19.53 13.64 10.90
CA GLN A 37 -20.70 14.42 11.26
C GLN A 37 -20.95 15.53 10.24
N GLU A 38 -22.18 15.99 10.20
CA GLU A 38 -22.53 17.15 9.36
C GLU A 38 -21.94 18.42 9.96
N GLN A 39 -21.15 19.13 9.16
CA GLN A 39 -20.52 20.38 9.56
C GLN A 39 -20.14 21.20 8.32
N THR A 40 -19.85 22.49 8.54
CA THR A 40 -19.39 23.39 7.49
C THR A 40 -17.88 23.46 7.48
N PHE A 41 -17.28 23.12 6.35
CA PHE A 41 -15.84 23.17 6.10
C PHE A 41 -15.48 24.45 5.38
N ARG A 42 -14.45 25.13 5.89
CA ARG A 42 -13.73 26.16 5.18
C ARG A 42 -12.60 25.53 4.39
N ILE A 43 -12.47 25.87 3.11
CA ILE A 43 -11.36 25.42 2.29
C ILE A 43 -10.30 26.53 2.34
N PRO A 44 -9.03 26.24 2.72
CA PRO A 44 -7.97 27.23 2.73
C PRO A 44 -7.82 27.91 1.38
N ASN A 45 -7.66 29.24 1.40
CA ASN A 45 -7.49 30.07 0.19
C ASN A 45 -8.64 30.01 -0.83
N HIS A 46 -9.82 29.56 -0.40
CA HIS A 46 -11.00 29.50 -1.24
C HIS A 46 -12.21 30.17 -0.53
N PRO A 47 -13.03 30.94 -1.23
CA PRO A 47 -14.18 31.63 -0.64
C PRO A 47 -15.30 30.67 -0.22
N ASP A 48 -15.40 29.53 -0.88
CA ASP A 48 -16.50 28.59 -0.72
C ASP A 48 -16.43 27.84 0.61
N ARG A 49 -17.62 27.50 1.09
CA ARG A 49 -17.80 26.63 2.25
C ARG A 49 -18.63 25.41 1.81
N ILE A 50 -18.22 24.24 2.20
CA ILE A 50 -18.93 22.99 1.91
C ILE A 50 -19.55 22.48 3.22
N THR A 51 -20.88 22.33 3.22
CA THR A 51 -21.60 21.77 4.37
C THR A 51 -21.97 20.31 4.08
N GLY A 52 -21.67 19.44 5.04
CA GLY A 52 -22.03 18.03 4.99
C GLY A 52 -21.03 17.14 5.71
N ARG A 53 -21.22 15.84 5.62
CA ARG A 53 -20.27 14.84 6.10
C ARG A 53 -19.20 14.62 5.04
N VAL A 54 -17.94 14.68 5.42
CA VAL A 54 -16.82 14.46 4.49
C VAL A 54 -16.28 13.04 4.50
N LEU A 55 -16.57 12.29 5.58
CA LEU A 55 -16.25 10.87 5.67
C LEU A 55 -17.52 10.04 5.88
N ASN A 56 -17.52 8.85 5.29
CA ASN A 56 -18.49 7.79 5.55
C ASN A 56 -17.84 6.68 6.34
N ILE A 57 -18.54 6.19 7.37
CA ILE A 57 -18.14 5.01 8.13
C ILE A 57 -19.19 3.94 7.85
N SER A 58 -18.78 2.80 7.33
CA SER A 58 -19.67 1.69 6.98
C SER A 58 -19.10 0.35 7.44
N GLY A 59 -19.93 -0.69 7.39
CA GLY A 59 -19.55 -2.03 7.85
C GLY A 59 -19.58 -2.19 9.38
N SER A 60 -19.29 -3.39 9.83
CA SER A 60 -19.34 -3.77 11.25
C SER A 60 -18.08 -4.57 11.63
N LYS A 61 -17.74 -4.58 12.92
CA LYS A 61 -16.59 -5.31 13.47
C LYS A 61 -15.30 -5.06 12.69
N SER A 62 -14.62 -6.12 12.26
CA SER A 62 -13.35 -6.08 11.51
C SER A 62 -13.47 -5.45 10.10
N LEU A 63 -14.68 -5.41 9.55
CA LEU A 63 -14.95 -4.80 8.24
C LEU A 63 -15.40 -3.35 8.33
N LYS A 64 -15.36 -2.74 9.53
CA LYS A 64 -15.68 -1.32 9.69
C LYS A 64 -14.66 -0.47 8.95
N THR A 65 -15.15 0.31 8.00
CA THR A 65 -14.35 0.98 6.97
C THR A 65 -14.65 2.47 6.94
N ILE A 66 -13.62 3.26 6.75
CA ILE A 66 -13.67 4.71 6.58
C ILE A 66 -13.42 5.02 5.10
N ARG A 67 -14.24 5.88 4.50
CA ARG A 67 -14.15 6.29 3.10
C ARG A 67 -14.45 7.77 2.95
N LEU A 68 -14.00 8.35 1.84
CA LEU A 68 -14.47 9.66 1.42
C LEU A 68 -15.99 9.62 1.11
N SER A 69 -16.69 10.68 1.51
CA SER A 69 -18.02 10.95 0.99
C SER A 69 -17.94 11.75 -0.31
N GLN A 70 -19.07 11.96 -0.99
CA GLN A 70 -19.13 12.87 -2.14
C GLN A 70 -18.66 14.29 -1.77
N LYS A 71 -19.01 14.77 -0.56
CA LYS A 71 -18.56 16.08 -0.07
C LYS A 71 -17.05 16.09 0.24
N GLY A 72 -16.51 14.97 0.71
CA GLY A 72 -15.06 14.81 0.90
C GLY A 72 -14.30 14.88 -0.42
N VAL A 73 -14.81 14.24 -1.48
CA VAL A 73 -14.23 14.34 -2.82
C VAL A 73 -14.33 15.78 -3.35
N ALA A 74 -15.49 16.44 -3.23
CA ALA A 74 -15.66 17.83 -3.66
C ALA A 74 -14.71 18.81 -2.93
N ILE A 75 -14.39 18.57 -1.66
CA ILE A 75 -13.37 19.36 -0.95
C ILE A 75 -11.98 19.12 -1.56
N LEU A 76 -11.65 17.87 -1.90
CA LEU A 76 -10.37 17.54 -2.52
C LEU A 76 -10.24 18.08 -3.94
N GLU A 77 -11.32 18.11 -4.73
CA GLU A 77 -11.32 18.74 -6.07
C GLU A 77 -10.83 20.19 -6.03
N ILE A 78 -11.06 20.89 -4.92
CA ILE A 78 -10.60 22.26 -4.71
C ILE A 78 -9.23 22.31 -4.03
N ALA A 79 -9.03 21.52 -2.95
CA ALA A 79 -7.86 21.62 -2.09
C ALA A 79 -6.65 20.81 -2.58
N ASN A 80 -6.89 19.73 -3.33
CA ASN A 80 -5.88 18.86 -3.92
C ASN A 80 -6.46 18.13 -5.15
N PRO A 81 -6.56 18.81 -6.30
CA PRO A 81 -7.17 18.29 -7.52
C PRO A 81 -6.56 16.97 -7.99
N GLU A 82 -5.23 16.82 -7.88
CA GLU A 82 -4.54 15.58 -8.27
C GLU A 82 -5.01 14.38 -7.45
N ALA A 83 -5.15 14.55 -6.12
CA ALA A 83 -5.66 13.50 -5.26
C ALA A 83 -7.11 13.14 -5.57
N ALA A 84 -7.93 14.14 -5.90
CA ALA A 84 -9.31 13.93 -6.30
C ALA A 84 -9.39 13.16 -7.63
N GLU A 85 -8.62 13.57 -8.62
CA GLU A 85 -8.56 12.91 -9.93
C GLU A 85 -8.10 11.46 -9.80
N TYR A 86 -7.00 11.21 -9.08
CA TYR A 86 -6.53 9.85 -8.81
C TYR A 86 -7.61 8.99 -8.15
N HIS A 87 -8.30 9.55 -7.13
CA HIS A 87 -9.38 8.85 -6.45
C HIS A 87 -10.51 8.46 -7.41
N LEU A 88 -10.94 9.40 -8.23
CA LEU A 88 -12.04 9.20 -9.18
C LEU A 88 -11.69 8.17 -10.26
N GLN A 89 -10.47 8.21 -10.77
CA GLN A 89 -9.97 7.25 -11.78
C GLN A 89 -9.79 5.84 -11.20
N THR A 90 -9.31 5.73 -9.95
CA THR A 90 -8.94 4.46 -9.34
C THR A 90 -10.12 3.76 -8.66
N TYR A 91 -10.95 4.52 -7.95
CA TYR A 91 -12.01 3.98 -7.09
C TYR A 91 -13.43 4.38 -7.54
N GLY A 92 -13.56 5.36 -8.43
CA GLY A 92 -14.85 5.90 -8.85
C GLY A 92 -15.53 6.75 -7.76
N ARG A 93 -16.69 7.30 -8.12
CA ARG A 93 -17.37 8.29 -7.23
C ARG A 93 -18.00 7.68 -5.98
N THR A 94 -18.49 6.45 -5.98
CA THR A 94 -19.39 6.03 -4.89
C THR A 94 -19.58 4.53 -4.65
N ASN A 95 -18.96 3.63 -5.39
CA ASN A 95 -19.27 2.21 -5.21
C ASN A 95 -18.37 1.54 -4.18
N PRO A 96 -18.86 1.38 -2.94
CA PRO A 96 -18.18 0.54 -1.98
C PRO A 96 -18.05 -0.86 -2.55
N SER A 97 -16.91 -1.48 -2.39
CA SER A 97 -16.78 -2.89 -2.69
C SER A 97 -17.81 -3.67 -1.88
N SER A 98 -18.67 -4.42 -2.54
CA SER A 98 -19.69 -5.26 -1.88
C SER A 98 -19.10 -6.59 -1.40
N SER A 99 -17.94 -6.97 -1.92
CA SER A 99 -17.29 -8.25 -1.60
C SER A 99 -16.34 -8.08 -0.42
N SER A 100 -16.48 -8.90 0.61
CA SER A 100 -15.58 -8.94 1.78
C SER A 100 -14.12 -9.17 1.39
N LEU A 101 -13.86 -9.97 0.35
CA LEU A 101 -12.52 -10.21 -0.17
C LEU A 101 -11.88 -8.96 -0.80
N ARG A 102 -12.68 -8.13 -1.47
CA ARG A 102 -12.18 -6.86 -2.02
C ARG A 102 -11.90 -5.87 -0.90
N ILE A 103 -12.79 -5.77 0.08
CA ILE A 103 -12.59 -4.93 1.27
C ILE A 103 -11.31 -5.34 1.99
N ASP A 104 -11.09 -6.63 2.23
CA ASP A 104 -9.89 -7.12 2.89
C ASP A 104 -8.61 -6.74 2.12
N ARG A 105 -8.60 -6.88 0.80
CA ARG A 105 -7.45 -6.46 -0.05
C ARG A 105 -7.19 -4.95 0.04
N SER A 106 -8.24 -4.14 -0.07
CA SER A 106 -8.14 -2.69 0.06
C SER A 106 -7.61 -2.29 1.44
N HIS A 107 -8.07 -2.97 2.49
CA HIS A 107 -7.60 -2.74 3.85
C HIS A 107 -6.12 -3.09 4.00
N ARG A 108 -5.66 -4.23 3.47
CA ARG A 108 -4.25 -4.63 3.49
C ARG A 108 -3.36 -3.61 2.79
N LEU A 109 -3.78 -3.12 1.64
CA LEU A 109 -3.07 -2.08 0.91
C LEU A 109 -3.01 -0.78 1.72
N ALA A 110 -4.14 -0.35 2.27
CA ALA A 110 -4.24 0.88 3.04
C ALA A 110 -3.39 0.84 4.33
N GLU A 111 -3.37 -0.29 5.02
CA GLU A 111 -2.52 -0.51 6.20
C GLU A 111 -1.03 -0.48 5.85
N THR A 112 -0.65 -1.12 4.75
CA THR A 112 0.74 -1.09 4.24
C THR A 112 1.16 0.34 3.93
N THR A 113 0.33 1.08 3.22
CA THR A 113 0.58 2.49 2.89
C THR A 113 0.70 3.36 4.14
N ALA A 114 -0.19 3.15 5.13
CA ALA A 114 -0.15 3.87 6.39
C ALA A 114 1.14 3.59 7.17
N LEU A 115 1.53 2.32 7.26
CA LEU A 115 2.76 1.90 7.94
C LEU A 115 4.01 2.51 7.30
N PHE A 116 4.09 2.52 5.97
CA PHE A 116 5.21 3.11 5.26
C PHE A 116 5.26 4.64 5.43
N ARG A 117 4.13 5.33 5.36
CA ARG A 117 4.08 6.76 5.67
C ARG A 117 4.52 7.08 7.11
N LEU A 118 4.18 6.22 8.07
CA LEU A 118 4.60 6.39 9.46
C LEU A 118 6.12 6.34 9.64
N VAL A 119 6.83 5.65 8.75
CA VAL A 119 8.31 5.60 8.74
C VAL A 119 8.96 6.60 7.80
N GLY A 120 8.18 7.46 7.15
CA GLY A 120 8.68 8.49 6.25
C GLY A 120 8.89 8.03 4.80
N ILE A 121 8.38 6.85 4.42
CA ILE A 121 8.45 6.38 3.04
C ILE A 121 7.35 7.07 2.24
N GLU A 122 7.73 7.72 1.15
CA GLU A 122 6.79 8.36 0.26
C GLU A 122 5.96 7.35 -0.54
N THR A 123 4.70 7.69 -0.74
CA THR A 123 3.84 7.07 -1.76
C THR A 123 3.58 8.10 -2.83
N ARG A 124 3.94 7.79 -4.08
CA ARG A 124 3.75 8.67 -5.23
C ARG A 124 2.69 8.08 -6.17
N PRO A 125 1.40 8.23 -5.84
CA PRO A 125 0.35 7.56 -6.59
C PRO A 125 0.16 8.11 -8.01
N TYR A 126 0.64 9.32 -8.28
CA TYR A 126 0.56 9.96 -9.60
C TYR A 126 1.78 9.70 -10.48
N GLU A 127 2.91 9.44 -9.85
CA GLU A 127 4.15 9.13 -10.55
C GLU A 127 4.19 7.64 -10.78
N LEU A 128 3.96 7.25 -12.01
CA LEU A 128 4.34 5.92 -12.42
C LEU A 128 5.87 5.89 -12.48
N PRO A 129 6.52 4.80 -11.99
CA PRO A 129 7.91 4.57 -12.31
C PRO A 129 8.05 4.74 -13.81
N THR A 130 8.87 5.67 -14.27
CA THR A 130 8.95 6.04 -15.67
C THR A 130 9.51 4.87 -16.47
N LEU A 131 8.77 4.37 -17.44
CA LEU A 131 9.27 3.48 -18.49
C LEU A 131 10.11 4.26 -19.54
N GLN A 132 10.73 5.37 -19.14
CA GLN A 132 11.54 6.15 -20.06
C GLN A 132 12.83 5.41 -20.38
N LEU A 133 12.94 5.03 -21.65
CA LEU A 133 14.08 4.34 -22.25
C LEU A 133 15.39 5.13 -22.23
N THR A 134 15.44 6.29 -21.64
CA THR A 134 16.59 7.18 -21.65
C THR A 134 17.46 6.92 -20.40
N SER A 135 18.54 6.19 -20.63
CA SER A 135 19.88 6.27 -20.00
C SER A 135 20.03 6.43 -18.47
N PHE A 136 19.03 6.15 -17.65
CA PHE A 136 19.18 6.11 -16.19
C PHE A 136 19.62 4.72 -15.73
N LYS A 137 20.72 4.24 -16.28
CA LYS A 137 21.43 3.10 -15.71
C LYS A 137 21.95 3.52 -14.34
N ASN A 138 21.52 2.78 -13.30
CA ASN A 138 22.05 2.86 -11.93
C ASN A 138 21.53 4.00 -11.03
N ILE A 139 20.34 4.50 -11.21
CA ILE A 139 19.75 5.38 -10.19
C ILE A 139 18.94 4.51 -9.23
N VAL A 140 19.60 4.02 -8.19
CA VAL A 140 18.91 3.61 -6.96
C VAL A 140 18.19 4.85 -6.45
N PRO A 141 16.88 4.80 -6.12
CA PRO A 141 16.20 5.95 -5.56
C PRO A 141 16.98 6.47 -4.35
N ALA A 142 17.29 7.76 -4.34
CA ALA A 142 18.01 8.39 -3.21
C ALA A 142 17.17 8.30 -1.92
N GLU A 143 15.85 8.22 -2.07
CA GLU A 143 14.89 8.11 -0.98
C GLU A 143 13.94 6.91 -1.23
N PRO A 144 13.50 6.24 -0.16
CA PRO A 144 12.60 5.11 -0.29
C PRO A 144 11.23 5.55 -0.82
N VAL A 145 10.71 4.83 -1.82
CA VAL A 145 9.41 5.08 -2.44
C VAL A 145 8.61 3.79 -2.51
N PHE A 146 7.34 3.86 -2.13
CA PHE A 146 6.40 2.74 -2.21
C PHE A 146 5.35 2.97 -3.31
N TYR A 147 5.31 2.04 -4.25
CA TYR A 147 4.27 1.98 -5.28
C TYR A 147 3.23 0.94 -4.92
N THR A 148 1.98 1.36 -4.83
CA THR A 148 0.88 0.45 -4.50
C THR A 148 0.60 -0.51 -5.65
N SER A 149 0.00 -1.67 -5.35
CA SER A 149 -0.45 -2.61 -6.39
C SER A 149 -1.47 -2.00 -7.33
N HIS A 150 -2.23 -0.98 -6.91
CA HIS A 150 -3.11 -0.22 -7.79
C HIS A 150 -2.33 0.57 -8.82
N THR A 151 -1.30 1.29 -8.41
CA THR A 151 -0.39 2.01 -9.29
C THR A 151 0.30 1.05 -10.28
N LEU A 152 0.83 -0.06 -9.77
CA LEU A 152 1.54 -1.06 -10.59
C LEU A 152 0.65 -1.71 -11.66
N LYS A 153 -0.65 -1.83 -11.44
CA LYS A 153 -1.59 -2.36 -12.45
C LYS A 153 -1.70 -1.50 -13.72
N HIS A 154 -1.40 -0.22 -13.62
CA HIS A 154 -1.41 0.66 -14.78
C HIS A 154 -0.23 0.44 -15.73
N PHE A 155 0.83 -0.24 -15.30
CA PHE A 155 1.96 -0.62 -16.14
C PHE A 155 1.70 -1.78 -17.08
N GLY A 156 0.76 -2.65 -16.72
CA GLY A 156 0.42 -3.81 -17.53
C GLY A 156 -0.75 -3.49 -18.46
N GLN A 157 -0.54 -3.52 -19.77
CA GLN A 157 -1.65 -3.44 -20.73
C GLN A 157 -2.50 -4.71 -20.75
N ASP A 158 -1.99 -5.83 -20.23
CA ASP A 158 -2.63 -7.13 -20.30
C ASP A 158 -3.43 -7.48 -19.04
N SER A 159 -4.60 -8.07 -19.23
CA SER A 159 -5.49 -8.55 -18.17
C SER A 159 -4.82 -9.57 -17.22
N VAL A 160 -3.85 -10.33 -17.72
CA VAL A 160 -3.09 -11.33 -16.95
C VAL A 160 -2.28 -10.67 -15.82
N ASN A 161 -1.71 -9.50 -16.07
CA ASN A 161 -0.88 -8.78 -15.11
C ASN A 161 -1.70 -8.18 -13.98
N LYS A 162 -2.93 -7.75 -14.26
CA LYS A 162 -3.84 -7.19 -13.26
C LYS A 162 -4.20 -8.17 -12.15
N ILE A 163 -4.33 -9.46 -12.49
CA ILE A 163 -4.63 -10.52 -11.52
C ILE A 163 -3.40 -10.81 -10.63
N ALA A 164 -2.22 -10.86 -11.23
CA ALA A 164 -0.97 -11.09 -10.50
C ALA A 164 -0.77 -10.02 -9.41
N PHE A 165 -0.87 -8.74 -9.76
CA PHE A 165 -0.74 -7.62 -8.80
C PHE A 165 -1.80 -7.57 -7.70
N SER A 166 -2.89 -8.32 -7.80
CA SER A 166 -3.89 -8.40 -6.73
C SER A 166 -3.41 -9.18 -5.49
N ARG A 167 -2.29 -9.88 -5.59
CA ARG A 167 -1.73 -10.72 -4.52
C ARG A 167 -0.79 -9.95 -3.59
N ILE A 168 -0.19 -8.89 -4.09
CA ILE A 168 0.73 -8.02 -3.38
C ILE A 168 0.05 -6.71 -2.97
N THR A 169 0.58 -6.03 -1.98
CA THR A 169 0.16 -4.66 -1.65
C THR A 169 0.92 -3.62 -2.46
N GLY A 170 2.11 -3.94 -2.91
CA GLY A 170 2.91 -3.08 -3.76
C GLY A 170 4.37 -3.49 -3.84
N MET A 171 5.20 -2.52 -4.23
CA MET A 171 6.65 -2.65 -4.33
C MET A 171 7.31 -1.46 -3.65
N LEU A 172 8.30 -1.75 -2.80
CA LEU A 172 9.15 -0.76 -2.16
C LEU A 172 10.49 -0.73 -2.89
N PHE A 173 10.88 0.46 -3.35
CA PHE A 173 12.23 0.76 -3.80
C PHE A 173 12.93 1.58 -2.72
N SER A 174 14.17 1.23 -2.40
CA SER A 174 14.97 1.96 -1.44
C SER A 174 16.46 1.82 -1.75
N PRO A 175 17.30 2.68 -1.19
CA PRO A 175 18.75 2.51 -1.27
C PRO A 175 19.24 1.16 -0.74
N GLY A 176 18.57 0.60 0.29
CA GLY A 176 18.91 -0.71 0.88
C GLY A 176 18.38 -1.91 0.08
N GLY A 177 17.59 -1.69 -0.97
CA GLY A 177 17.08 -2.78 -1.82
C GLY A 177 15.66 -2.57 -2.33
N SER A 178 15.20 -3.53 -3.12
CA SER A 178 13.85 -3.54 -3.68
C SER A 178 13.07 -4.74 -3.17
N TYR A 179 11.87 -4.50 -2.68
CA TYR A 179 11.06 -5.50 -2.00
C TYR A 179 9.69 -5.62 -2.62
N VAL A 180 9.27 -6.85 -2.93
CA VAL A 180 7.85 -7.15 -3.16
C VAL A 180 7.15 -7.19 -1.82
N VAL A 181 6.08 -6.42 -1.65
CA VAL A 181 5.43 -6.25 -0.35
C VAL A 181 4.11 -7.00 -0.28
N TYR A 182 3.98 -7.83 0.73
CA TYR A 182 2.78 -8.58 1.08
C TYR A 182 2.27 -8.12 2.45
N ASN A 183 0.96 -8.12 2.64
CA ASN A 183 0.37 -7.93 3.96
C ASN A 183 -0.56 -9.11 4.27
N SER A 184 -0.14 -9.99 5.15
CA SER A 184 -0.88 -11.16 5.57
C SER A 184 -1.84 -10.89 6.73
N ARG A 185 -1.66 -9.77 7.47
CA ARG A 185 -2.38 -9.49 8.72
C ARG A 185 -2.26 -10.67 9.70
N ASP A 186 -3.42 -11.19 10.14
CA ASP A 186 -3.54 -12.34 11.06
C ASP A 186 -3.70 -13.68 10.32
N SER A 187 -3.57 -13.71 9.00
CA SER A 187 -3.79 -14.91 8.20
C SER A 187 -2.50 -15.39 7.55
N LEU A 188 -2.48 -16.67 7.19
CA LEU A 188 -1.37 -17.20 6.41
C LEU A 188 -1.35 -16.57 5.01
N MET A 189 -0.15 -16.34 4.50
CA MET A 189 0.04 -15.93 3.12
C MET A 189 -0.41 -17.06 2.19
N ASN A 190 -1.39 -16.76 1.35
CA ASN A 190 -1.83 -17.71 0.35
C ASN A 190 -0.81 -17.75 -0.81
N TRP A 191 0.04 -18.74 -0.81
CA TRP A 191 1.10 -18.91 -1.79
C TRP A 191 0.64 -19.63 -3.06
N ASN A 192 0.95 -19.04 -4.20
CA ASN A 192 0.79 -19.65 -5.52
C ASN A 192 2.05 -19.37 -6.36
N GLY A 193 2.99 -20.29 -6.34
CA GLY A 193 4.31 -20.11 -6.96
C GLY A 193 4.26 -19.68 -8.42
N ARG A 194 3.34 -20.23 -9.26
CA ARG A 194 3.17 -19.78 -10.65
C ARG A 194 2.74 -18.30 -10.73
N GLY A 195 1.82 -17.87 -9.87
CA GLY A 195 1.37 -16.48 -9.79
C GLY A 195 2.48 -15.57 -9.30
N GLU A 196 3.21 -15.99 -8.27
CA GLU A 196 4.31 -15.22 -7.69
C GLU A 196 5.50 -15.09 -8.65
N GLY A 197 5.85 -16.14 -9.40
CA GLY A 197 6.88 -16.06 -10.43
C GLY A 197 6.54 -15.04 -11.52
N LYS A 198 5.26 -14.95 -11.93
CA LYS A 198 4.81 -13.90 -12.85
C LYS A 198 4.91 -12.51 -12.23
N VAL A 199 4.51 -12.35 -10.96
CA VAL A 199 4.66 -11.08 -10.23
C VAL A 199 6.13 -10.67 -10.21
N LYS A 200 7.04 -11.56 -9.79
CA LYS A 200 8.48 -11.30 -9.76
C LYS A 200 9.00 -10.85 -11.12
N LEU A 201 8.64 -11.53 -12.19
CA LEU A 201 9.09 -11.21 -13.54
C LEU A 201 8.69 -9.79 -13.95
N HIS A 202 7.44 -9.40 -13.70
CA HIS A 202 6.96 -8.06 -14.01
C HIS A 202 7.62 -6.99 -13.14
N LEU A 203 7.77 -7.25 -11.84
CA LEU A 203 8.41 -6.30 -10.93
C LEU A 203 9.90 -6.15 -11.22
N SER A 204 10.59 -7.23 -11.61
CA SER A 204 11.97 -7.16 -12.06
C SER A 204 12.11 -6.32 -13.35
N SER A 205 11.16 -6.44 -14.29
CA SER A 205 11.15 -5.56 -15.46
C SER A 205 10.97 -4.09 -15.09
N ILE A 206 10.06 -3.78 -14.17
CA ILE A 206 9.85 -2.42 -13.65
C ILE A 206 11.12 -1.92 -12.94
N ALA A 207 11.72 -2.74 -12.09
CA ALA A 207 12.93 -2.41 -11.35
C ALA A 207 14.12 -2.12 -12.28
N ARG A 208 14.31 -2.93 -13.31
CA ARG A 208 15.35 -2.75 -14.32
C ARG A 208 15.19 -1.44 -15.06
N MET A 209 13.98 -1.09 -15.46
CA MET A 209 13.70 0.13 -16.23
C MET A 209 13.86 1.40 -15.39
N ASN A 210 13.54 1.34 -14.10
CA ASN A 210 13.44 2.52 -13.24
C ASN A 210 14.61 2.72 -12.28
N ALA A 211 15.23 1.63 -11.84
CA ALA A 211 16.27 1.68 -10.82
C ALA A 211 17.57 0.98 -11.23
N GLY A 212 17.66 0.46 -12.46
CA GLY A 212 18.82 -0.31 -12.90
C GLY A 212 19.02 -1.63 -12.15
N ILE A 213 18.02 -2.10 -11.41
CA ILE A 213 18.06 -3.34 -10.64
C ILE A 213 17.66 -4.48 -11.57
N ASP A 214 18.56 -5.42 -11.79
CA ASP A 214 18.34 -6.52 -12.73
C ASP A 214 17.25 -7.48 -12.29
N GLU A 215 17.14 -7.76 -11.00
CA GLU A 215 16.18 -8.70 -10.47
C GLU A 215 15.72 -8.33 -9.05
N VAL A 216 14.42 -8.49 -8.80
CA VAL A 216 13.84 -8.33 -7.47
C VAL A 216 13.88 -9.66 -6.74
N ASN A 217 14.81 -9.81 -5.81
CA ASN A 217 15.06 -11.06 -5.09
C ASN A 217 14.55 -11.07 -3.66
N SER A 218 14.03 -9.96 -3.16
CA SER A 218 13.58 -9.81 -1.79
C SER A 218 12.08 -9.60 -1.70
N ALA A 219 11.45 -10.30 -0.77
CA ALA A 219 10.06 -10.11 -0.38
C ALA A 219 9.98 -9.60 1.05
N MET A 220 9.08 -8.65 1.29
CA MET A 220 8.72 -8.16 2.62
C MET A 220 7.31 -8.61 2.95
N MET A 221 7.13 -9.32 4.05
CA MET A 221 5.84 -9.78 4.53
C MET A 221 5.46 -9.04 5.81
N LEU A 222 4.42 -8.24 5.74
CA LEU A 222 3.81 -7.60 6.88
C LEU A 222 2.81 -8.57 7.52
N GLY A 223 2.84 -8.70 8.84
CA GLY A 223 1.92 -9.55 9.60
C GLY A 223 1.71 -9.05 11.02
N SER A 224 0.72 -9.60 11.73
CA SER A 224 0.39 -9.14 13.09
C SER A 224 1.50 -9.48 14.09
N ASP A 225 2.05 -10.69 14.01
CA ASP A 225 3.04 -11.19 14.96
C ASP A 225 3.96 -12.26 14.36
N TYR A 226 4.97 -12.65 15.15
CA TYR A 226 5.96 -13.66 14.78
C TYR A 226 5.37 -15.08 14.60
N HIS A 227 4.25 -15.38 15.23
CA HIS A 227 3.59 -16.67 15.06
C HIS A 227 3.11 -16.87 13.64
N ILE A 228 2.52 -15.82 13.03
CA ILE A 228 2.14 -15.81 11.61
C ILE A 228 3.35 -16.02 10.70
N ALA A 229 4.50 -15.43 11.03
CA ALA A 229 5.73 -15.66 10.28
C ALA A 229 6.14 -17.13 10.29
N LYS A 230 6.18 -17.77 11.48
CA LYS A 230 6.51 -19.19 11.63
C LYS A 230 5.56 -20.10 10.85
N GLN A 231 4.26 -19.86 10.99
CA GLN A 231 3.24 -20.64 10.29
C GLN A 231 3.37 -20.48 8.76
N THR A 232 3.63 -19.27 8.29
CA THR A 232 3.84 -19.00 6.86
C THR A 232 5.08 -19.74 6.33
N LEU A 233 6.21 -19.67 7.03
CA LEU A 233 7.42 -20.39 6.64
C LEU A 233 7.19 -21.91 6.59
N ALA A 234 6.52 -22.47 7.61
CA ALA A 234 6.16 -23.88 7.64
C ALA A 234 5.22 -24.27 6.48
N PHE A 235 4.31 -23.40 6.08
CA PHE A 235 3.44 -23.59 4.93
C PHE A 235 4.22 -23.53 3.61
N LEU A 236 5.08 -22.54 3.43
CA LEU A 236 5.91 -22.35 2.23
C LEU A 236 6.87 -23.54 2.02
N GLY A 237 7.40 -24.13 3.09
CA GLY A 237 8.26 -25.30 3.05
C GLY A 237 7.55 -26.60 2.61
N LYS A 238 6.21 -26.65 2.67
CA LYS A 238 5.41 -27.82 2.26
C LYS A 238 5.00 -27.81 0.79
N VAL A 239 5.43 -26.83 0.01
CA VAL A 239 5.12 -26.76 -1.42
C VAL A 239 5.84 -27.88 -2.16
N ASN A 240 5.09 -28.83 -2.74
CA ASN A 240 5.65 -30.04 -3.34
C ASN A 240 6.45 -29.80 -4.62
N ARG A 241 6.06 -28.80 -5.42
CA ARG A 241 6.77 -28.45 -6.65
C ARG A 241 7.92 -27.52 -6.36
N VAL A 242 9.14 -27.98 -6.61
CA VAL A 242 10.38 -27.27 -6.29
C VAL A 242 10.40 -25.88 -6.96
N GLU A 243 10.06 -25.81 -8.23
CA GLU A 243 10.03 -24.55 -9.00
C GLU A 243 8.97 -23.53 -8.50
N MET A 244 8.06 -23.97 -7.62
CA MET A 244 7.02 -23.13 -7.03
C MET A 244 7.30 -22.78 -5.57
N ARG A 245 8.43 -23.21 -5.03
CA ARG A 245 8.83 -22.87 -3.67
C ARG A 245 9.24 -21.42 -3.58
N PHE A 246 9.10 -20.87 -2.38
CA PHE A 246 9.48 -19.50 -2.11
C PHE A 246 10.94 -19.22 -2.45
N ASP A 247 11.85 -20.07 -2.01
CA ASP A 247 13.30 -19.98 -2.18
C ASP A 247 13.78 -20.03 -3.63
N ASN A 248 12.95 -20.57 -4.55
CA ASN A 248 13.21 -20.50 -5.98
C ASN A 248 12.66 -19.25 -6.67
N ILE A 249 11.84 -18.47 -5.97
CA ILE A 249 11.26 -17.24 -6.49
C ILE A 249 11.94 -16.02 -5.86
N TYR A 250 12.09 -16.03 -4.54
CA TYR A 250 12.76 -14.96 -3.79
C TYR A 250 13.86 -15.55 -2.91
N SER A 251 15.03 -14.95 -2.93
CA SER A 251 16.16 -15.37 -2.10
C SER A 251 15.97 -14.99 -0.63
N HIS A 252 15.24 -13.89 -0.37
CA HIS A 252 15.09 -13.33 0.98
C HIS A 252 13.63 -13.04 1.29
N LEU A 253 13.20 -13.43 2.51
CA LEU A 253 11.92 -13.07 3.09
C LEU A 253 12.15 -12.30 4.39
N HIS A 254 11.80 -11.02 4.38
CA HIS A 254 11.85 -10.17 5.55
C HIS A 254 10.46 -10.12 6.19
N PHE A 255 10.31 -10.70 7.37
CA PHE A 255 9.08 -10.58 8.13
C PHE A 255 9.10 -9.30 8.97
N VAL A 256 8.07 -8.48 8.83
CA VAL A 256 7.91 -7.22 9.55
C VAL A 256 6.59 -7.23 10.31
N PRO A 257 6.60 -7.27 11.64
CA PRO A 257 5.38 -7.19 12.43
C PRO A 257 4.78 -5.78 12.34
N MET A 258 3.45 -5.70 12.26
CA MET A 258 2.73 -4.43 12.12
C MET A 258 2.57 -3.70 13.46
N ASN A 259 3.69 -3.41 14.12
CA ASN A 259 3.78 -2.76 15.42
C ASN A 259 5.01 -1.82 15.49
N SER A 260 5.30 -1.25 16.65
CA SER A 260 6.44 -0.35 16.85
C SER A 260 7.81 -0.97 16.56
N PHE A 261 7.97 -2.28 16.72
CA PHE A 261 9.19 -2.99 16.37
C PHE A 261 9.34 -3.07 14.84
N GLY A 262 8.27 -3.41 14.12
CA GLY A 262 8.27 -3.43 12.66
C GLY A 262 8.55 -2.07 12.03
N VAL A 263 8.07 -0.99 12.64
CA VAL A 263 8.42 0.39 12.23
C VAL A 263 9.94 0.61 12.25
N ARG A 264 10.63 0.11 13.29
CA ARG A 264 12.10 0.21 13.40
C ARG A 264 12.79 -0.67 12.35
N LEU A 265 12.30 -1.89 12.13
CA LEU A 265 12.85 -2.80 11.12
C LEU A 265 12.76 -2.20 9.71
N ILE A 266 11.63 -1.61 9.34
CA ILE A 266 11.48 -0.97 8.03
C ILE A 266 12.51 0.16 7.87
N LYS A 267 12.69 0.99 8.89
CA LYS A 267 13.69 2.06 8.87
C LYS A 267 15.10 1.53 8.62
N LEU A 268 15.47 0.39 9.17
CA LEU A 268 16.76 -0.25 8.93
C LEU A 268 16.86 -0.82 7.51
N LEU A 269 15.83 -1.53 7.05
CA LEU A 269 15.82 -2.16 5.72
C LEU A 269 15.91 -1.19 4.55
N VAL A 270 15.56 0.08 4.74
CA VAL A 270 15.61 1.10 3.68
C VAL A 270 16.88 1.94 3.69
N ILE A 271 17.74 1.80 4.70
CA ILE A 271 19.04 2.48 4.77
C ILE A 271 20.03 1.74 3.84
N PRO A 272 20.83 2.47 3.02
CA PRO A 272 21.93 1.84 2.31
C PRO A 272 22.92 1.25 3.31
N ASP A 273 23.49 0.10 2.97
CA ASP A 273 24.54 -0.57 3.76
C ASP A 273 24.16 -0.94 5.20
N TRP A 274 22.86 -1.18 5.45
CA TRP A 274 22.37 -1.57 6.77
C TRP A 274 23.03 -2.84 7.33
N ASN A 275 23.64 -3.67 6.45
CA ASN A 275 24.42 -4.83 6.85
C ASN A 275 25.77 -4.46 7.52
N GLU A 276 26.20 -3.21 7.44
CA GLU A 276 27.43 -2.70 8.04
C GLU A 276 27.19 -2.05 9.42
N ILE A 277 25.94 -1.94 9.86
CA ILE A 277 25.52 -1.41 11.16
C ILE A 277 25.30 -2.56 12.16
#